data_a1b2575f659c15793faa93448eda6415
#
_entry.id   a1b2575f659c15793faa93448eda6415
#
_cell.length_a   1.000
_cell.length_b   1.000
_cell.length_c   1.000
_cell.angle_alpha   90.00
_cell.angle_beta   90.00
_cell.angle_gamma   90.00
#
_symmetry.space_group_name_H-M   'P 1'
#
loop_
_entity.id
_entity.type
_entity.pdbx_description
1 polymer ?
#
loop_
_entity_poly.entity_id
_entity_poly.type
_entity_poly.pdbx_seq_one_letter_code
_entity_poly.pdbx_strand_id
1 'polypeptide(L)'
;ASMLETNDELLEKKKSTDILLKEQEEKRARREKGIVMDAEDYRNLPVEVTSITVESCEDYKSEVLDFSRFKELIVLKIKPKCFNYPSVVKIEKLPKLKSIEIGENCFSSNSANSQLLVTDCPALDSLNIGNHSFSDFKTFSISNNAMLRSLTMGSFCFTEAEFTLKGLGGLETICLGEKCFEKSRHTLIEGAMCGMGVMVRLSCSV
;
A
#
# COMPACT_ATOMS: atom_id res chain seq x y z
N ALA A 1 25.59 42.40 -30.40
CA ALA A 1 26.25 41.16 -30.86
C ALA A 1 25.30 40.01 -30.60
N SER A 2 24.60 39.55 -31.65
CA SER A 2 23.79 38.33 -31.58
C SER A 2 24.78 37.16 -31.54
N MET A 3 24.75 36.39 -30.47
CA MET A 3 25.44 35.10 -30.42
C MET A 3 24.70 34.18 -31.40
N LEU A 4 25.35 33.88 -32.52
CA LEU A 4 24.96 32.76 -33.37
C LEU A 4 25.34 31.49 -32.62
N GLU A 5 24.37 30.74 -32.12
CA GLU A 5 24.61 29.41 -31.60
C GLU A 5 25.30 28.57 -32.70
N THR A 6 26.33 27.86 -32.33
CA THR A 6 27.02 26.96 -33.26
C THR A 6 26.14 25.77 -33.60
N ASN A 7 26.29 25.17 -34.76
CA ASN A 7 25.57 23.96 -35.15
C ASN A 7 25.75 22.82 -34.16
N ASP A 8 26.91 22.74 -33.50
CA ASP A 8 27.20 21.73 -32.50
C ASP A 8 26.39 21.95 -31.21
N GLU A 9 26.23 23.21 -30.77
CA GLU A 9 25.41 23.54 -29.59
C GLU A 9 23.93 23.25 -29.85
N LEU A 10 23.44 23.51 -31.05
CA LEU A 10 22.07 23.17 -31.47
C LEU A 10 21.85 21.67 -31.53
N LEU A 11 22.83 20.90 -31.98
CA LEU A 11 22.77 19.44 -32.07
C LEU A 11 22.76 18.82 -30.66
N GLU A 12 23.60 19.31 -29.75
CA GLU A 12 23.60 18.85 -28.33
C GLU A 12 22.29 19.19 -27.61
N LYS A 13 21.73 20.38 -27.80
CA LYS A 13 20.43 20.76 -27.28
C LYS A 13 19.31 19.83 -27.81
N LYS A 14 19.33 19.51 -29.10
CA LYS A 14 18.37 18.58 -29.70
C LYS A 14 18.48 17.18 -29.12
N LYS A 15 19.68 16.63 -29.01
CA LYS A 15 19.91 15.32 -28.38
C LYS A 15 19.39 15.28 -26.93
N SER A 16 19.68 16.34 -26.15
CA SER A 16 19.21 16.47 -24.77
C SER A 16 17.68 16.51 -24.69
N THR A 17 17.03 17.23 -25.61
CA THR A 17 15.57 17.29 -25.69
C THR A 17 14.95 15.93 -26.06
N ASP A 18 15.54 15.23 -27.02
CA ASP A 18 15.07 13.91 -27.47
C ASP A 18 15.17 12.87 -26.34
N ILE A 19 16.24 12.93 -25.53
CA ILE A 19 16.41 12.09 -24.34
C ILE A 19 15.31 12.38 -23.31
N LEU A 20 15.05 13.65 -22.99
CA LEU A 20 14.03 14.05 -22.04
C LEU A 20 12.61 13.63 -22.50
N LEU A 21 12.30 13.77 -23.79
CA LEU A 21 11.03 13.34 -24.34
C LEU A 21 10.84 11.83 -24.17
N LYS A 22 11.86 11.04 -24.46
CA LYS A 22 11.84 9.59 -24.31
C LYS A 22 11.62 9.18 -22.85
N GLU A 23 12.31 9.82 -21.91
CA GLU A 23 12.12 9.57 -20.49
C GLU A 23 10.68 9.88 -20.03
N GLN A 24 10.09 10.97 -20.53
CA GLN A 24 8.70 11.33 -20.21
C GLN A 24 7.70 10.32 -20.78
N GLU A 25 7.92 9.83 -22.00
CA GLU A 25 7.09 8.80 -22.61
C GLU A 25 7.17 7.48 -21.84
N GLU A 26 8.36 7.08 -21.40
CA GLU A 26 8.56 5.88 -20.58
C GLU A 26 7.86 6.01 -19.21
N LYS A 27 7.95 7.17 -18.55
CA LYS A 27 7.23 7.45 -17.30
C LYS A 27 5.72 7.38 -17.50
N ARG A 28 5.21 7.99 -18.58
CA ARG A 28 3.79 7.95 -18.90
C ARG A 28 3.30 6.52 -19.13
N ALA A 29 3.98 5.75 -19.96
CA ALA A 29 3.63 4.37 -20.26
C ALA A 29 3.64 3.47 -19.01
N ARG A 30 4.57 3.72 -18.08
CA ARG A 30 4.66 3.05 -16.79
C ARG A 30 3.46 3.39 -15.90
N ARG A 31 3.09 4.67 -15.78
CA ARG A 31 1.93 5.14 -15.01
C ARG A 31 0.60 4.60 -15.55
N GLU A 32 0.44 4.51 -16.86
CA GLU A 32 -0.74 3.90 -17.51
C GLU A 32 -0.91 2.42 -17.14
N LYS A 33 0.19 1.72 -16.85
CA LYS A 33 0.19 0.33 -16.34
C LYS A 33 0.04 0.24 -14.82
N GLY A 34 -0.06 1.37 -14.10
CA GLY A 34 -0.14 1.40 -12.65
C GLY A 34 1.17 1.09 -11.93
N ILE A 35 2.33 1.25 -12.61
CA ILE A 35 3.65 1.01 -12.01
C ILE A 35 4.17 2.31 -11.39
N VAL A 36 4.59 2.24 -10.13
CA VAL A 36 5.11 3.35 -9.33
C VAL A 36 6.56 3.09 -8.99
N MET A 37 7.46 3.97 -9.43
CA MET A 37 8.89 3.92 -9.15
C MET A 37 9.34 5.04 -8.20
N ASP A 38 8.54 6.09 -8.05
CA ASP A 38 8.82 7.25 -7.22
C ASP A 38 7.52 7.96 -6.79
N ALA A 39 7.63 8.98 -5.94
CA ALA A 39 6.49 9.75 -5.47
C ALA A 39 5.79 10.55 -6.59
N GLU A 40 6.50 10.92 -7.64
CA GLU A 40 5.92 11.60 -8.80
C GLU A 40 5.01 10.66 -9.58
N ASP A 41 5.43 9.41 -9.79
CA ASP A 41 4.59 8.39 -10.42
C ASP A 41 3.29 8.18 -9.65
N TYR A 42 3.37 8.02 -8.32
CA TYR A 42 2.16 7.85 -7.49
C TYR A 42 1.19 9.04 -7.63
N ARG A 43 1.70 10.27 -7.57
CA ARG A 43 0.86 11.48 -7.69
C ARG A 43 0.17 11.58 -9.05
N ASN A 44 0.83 11.12 -10.11
CA ASN A 44 0.38 11.24 -11.49
C ASN A 44 -0.20 9.94 -12.08
N LEU A 45 -0.49 8.91 -11.23
CA LEU A 45 -1.22 7.74 -11.68
C LEU A 45 -2.61 8.12 -12.20
N PRO A 46 -3.05 7.58 -13.36
CA PRO A 46 -4.42 7.68 -13.79
C PRO A 46 -5.39 7.09 -12.76
N VAL A 47 -6.52 7.73 -12.52
CA VAL A 47 -7.48 7.27 -11.50
C VAL A 47 -8.23 6.00 -11.91
N GLU A 48 -8.19 5.67 -13.19
CA GLU A 48 -8.84 4.51 -13.81
C GLU A 48 -7.98 3.24 -13.76
N VAL A 49 -6.78 3.29 -13.18
CA VAL A 49 -5.91 2.10 -13.10
C VAL A 49 -6.60 0.98 -12.32
N THR A 50 -6.53 -0.23 -12.86
CA THR A 50 -7.10 -1.44 -12.25
C THR A 50 -6.09 -2.19 -11.39
N SER A 51 -4.82 -1.91 -11.56
CA SER A 51 -3.72 -2.49 -10.77
C SER A 51 -2.71 -1.41 -10.43
N ILE A 52 -2.23 -1.40 -9.19
CA ILE A 52 -1.10 -0.58 -8.76
C ILE A 52 -0.01 -1.51 -8.26
N THR A 53 1.18 -1.38 -8.83
CA THR A 53 2.40 -2.04 -8.34
C THR A 53 3.43 -0.98 -8.00
N VAL A 54 3.74 -0.84 -6.71
CA VAL A 54 4.80 0.04 -6.23
C VAL A 54 6.10 -0.75 -6.21
N GLU A 55 7.00 -0.47 -7.13
CA GLU A 55 8.31 -1.11 -7.23
C GLU A 55 9.33 -0.44 -6.31
N SER A 56 9.25 0.91 -6.19
CA SER A 56 10.04 1.73 -5.29
C SER A 56 9.28 3.01 -4.97
N CYS A 57 9.39 3.54 -3.78
CA CYS A 57 8.83 4.84 -3.39
C CYS A 57 9.43 5.35 -2.06
N GLU A 58 10.76 5.45 -2.00
CA GLU A 58 11.47 5.94 -0.80
C GLU A 58 11.40 7.46 -0.65
N ASP A 59 11.18 8.16 -1.76
CA ASP A 59 11.11 9.62 -1.85
C ASP A 59 9.74 10.22 -1.47
N TYR A 60 8.74 9.38 -1.16
CA TYR A 60 7.42 9.83 -0.74
C TYR A 60 7.48 10.41 0.68
N LYS A 61 7.31 11.73 0.80
CA LYS A 61 7.45 12.48 2.07
C LYS A 61 6.14 13.04 2.62
N SER A 62 4.99 12.64 2.08
CA SER A 62 3.70 12.99 2.65
C SER A 62 3.37 12.08 3.83
N GLU A 63 2.81 12.67 4.88
CA GLU A 63 2.34 11.93 6.06
C GLU A 63 1.19 10.98 5.72
N VAL A 64 0.32 11.37 4.79
CA VAL A 64 -0.85 10.61 4.39
C VAL A 64 -0.63 9.97 3.02
N LEU A 65 -0.82 8.65 2.95
CA LEU A 65 -0.90 7.88 1.72
C LEU A 65 -2.34 7.39 1.54
N ASP A 66 -3.04 7.89 0.53
CA ASP A 66 -4.48 7.66 0.34
C ASP A 66 -4.78 7.07 -1.03
N PHE A 67 -5.22 5.82 -1.06
CA PHE A 67 -5.59 5.10 -2.29
C PHE A 67 -7.07 5.30 -2.68
N SER A 68 -7.88 6.01 -1.91
CA SER A 68 -9.34 6.09 -2.08
C SER A 68 -9.80 6.67 -3.43
N ARG A 69 -8.92 7.37 -4.14
CA ARG A 69 -9.21 7.94 -5.46
C ARG A 69 -9.30 6.91 -6.59
N PHE A 70 -8.73 5.72 -6.43
CA PHE A 70 -8.61 4.71 -7.48
C PHE A 70 -9.80 3.74 -7.47
N LYS A 71 -10.98 4.21 -7.88
CA LYS A 71 -12.24 3.43 -7.78
C LYS A 71 -12.29 2.17 -8.64
N GLU A 72 -11.45 2.11 -9.67
CA GLU A 72 -11.35 0.94 -10.55
C GLU A 72 -10.30 -0.08 -10.10
N LEU A 73 -9.59 0.21 -9.00
CA LEU A 73 -8.49 -0.63 -8.50
C LEU A 73 -9.00 -2.00 -8.07
N ILE A 74 -8.36 -3.04 -8.61
CA ILE A 74 -8.62 -4.45 -8.33
C ILE A 74 -7.48 -5.08 -7.50
N VAL A 75 -6.24 -4.69 -7.80
CA VAL A 75 -5.04 -5.25 -7.16
C VAL A 75 -4.13 -4.12 -6.71
N LEU A 76 -3.75 -4.14 -5.44
CA LEU A 76 -2.71 -3.28 -4.87
C LEU A 76 -1.53 -4.14 -4.42
N LYS A 77 -0.36 -3.89 -5.01
CA LYS A 77 0.89 -4.56 -4.66
C LYS A 77 1.97 -3.54 -4.32
N ILE A 78 2.55 -3.65 -3.15
CA ILE A 78 3.64 -2.81 -2.67
C ILE A 78 4.85 -3.71 -2.45
N LYS A 79 5.94 -3.46 -3.15
CA LYS A 79 7.20 -4.21 -3.03
C LYS A 79 7.90 -3.90 -1.70
N PRO A 80 8.86 -4.72 -1.27
CA PRO A 80 9.60 -4.49 -0.03
C PRO A 80 10.27 -3.12 0.05
N LYS A 81 10.39 -2.58 1.26
CA LYS A 81 11.10 -1.33 1.60
C LYS A 81 10.50 -0.06 0.99
N CYS A 82 9.20 -0.08 0.66
CA CYS A 82 8.50 1.09 0.16
C CYS A 82 7.81 1.90 1.26
N PHE A 83 7.64 3.21 1.03
CA PHE A 83 6.83 4.11 1.87
C PHE A 83 7.25 4.18 3.34
N ASN A 84 8.51 4.45 3.64
CA ASN A 84 8.98 4.53 5.02
C ASN A 84 8.50 5.79 5.79
N TYR A 85 8.02 6.81 5.10
CA TYR A 85 7.63 8.09 5.72
C TYR A 85 6.15 8.18 6.13
N PRO A 86 5.16 7.70 5.34
CA PRO A 86 3.75 7.86 5.69
C PRO A 86 3.42 7.25 7.05
N SER A 87 2.69 8.01 7.87
CA SER A 87 2.15 7.56 9.14
C SER A 87 0.67 7.21 9.07
N VAL A 88 -0.05 7.74 8.08
CA VAL A 88 -1.47 7.45 7.86
C VAL A 88 -1.64 6.81 6.50
N VAL A 89 -2.08 5.55 6.48
CA VAL A 89 -2.33 4.80 5.25
C VAL A 89 -3.82 4.49 5.15
N LYS A 90 -4.45 4.96 4.05
CA LYS A 90 -5.88 4.80 3.78
C LYS A 90 -6.12 3.97 2.53
N ILE A 91 -6.79 2.85 2.71
CA ILE A 91 -7.29 1.98 1.65
C ILE A 91 -8.79 1.89 1.86
N GLU A 92 -9.52 2.88 1.36
CA GLU A 92 -10.91 3.09 1.73
C GLU A 92 -11.82 3.27 0.53
N LYS A 93 -13.05 2.74 0.63
CA LYS A 93 -14.10 2.95 -0.38
C LYS A 93 -13.67 2.54 -1.80
N LEU A 94 -13.04 1.37 -1.90
CA LEU A 94 -12.56 0.78 -3.14
C LEU A 94 -13.45 -0.41 -3.53
N PRO A 95 -14.51 -0.19 -4.32
CA PRO A 95 -15.55 -1.19 -4.52
C PRO A 95 -15.11 -2.42 -5.30
N LYS A 96 -14.03 -2.32 -6.09
CA LYS A 96 -13.52 -3.39 -6.94
C LYS A 96 -12.24 -4.06 -6.41
N LEU A 97 -11.66 -3.52 -5.33
CA LEU A 97 -10.41 -4.03 -4.77
C LEU A 97 -10.59 -5.45 -4.24
N LYS A 98 -9.81 -6.40 -4.78
CA LYS A 98 -9.85 -7.82 -4.43
C LYS A 98 -8.68 -8.27 -3.58
N SER A 99 -7.50 -7.71 -3.81
CA SER A 99 -6.30 -8.13 -3.10
C SER A 99 -5.37 -6.98 -2.78
N ILE A 100 -4.78 -7.07 -1.59
CA ILE A 100 -3.71 -6.18 -1.12
C ILE A 100 -2.52 -7.05 -0.74
N GLU A 101 -1.37 -6.77 -1.33
CA GLU A 101 -0.09 -7.40 -0.99
C GLU A 101 0.92 -6.31 -0.63
N ILE A 102 1.41 -6.33 0.60
CA ILE A 102 2.42 -5.40 1.10
C ILE A 102 3.67 -6.20 1.44
N GLY A 103 4.78 -5.83 0.83
CA GLY A 103 6.07 -6.49 1.01
C GLY A 103 6.66 -6.26 2.40
N GLU A 104 7.86 -6.75 2.60
CA GLU A 104 8.59 -6.64 3.87
C GLU A 104 9.17 -5.23 4.09
N ASN A 105 9.33 -4.85 5.35
CA ASN A 105 9.98 -3.60 5.75
C ASN A 105 9.35 -2.35 5.12
N CYS A 106 8.03 -2.33 4.97
CA CYS A 106 7.27 -1.17 4.52
C CYS A 106 6.69 -0.40 5.70
N PHE A 107 6.51 0.92 5.55
CA PHE A 107 5.80 1.76 6.52
C PHE A 107 6.44 1.74 7.92
N SER A 108 7.66 2.21 8.03
CA SER A 108 8.43 2.22 9.29
C SER A 108 8.26 3.51 10.12
N SER A 109 7.23 4.33 9.84
CA SER A 109 7.00 5.58 10.58
C SER A 109 6.63 5.33 12.04
N ASN A 110 7.33 5.99 12.97
CA ASN A 110 7.07 5.93 14.41
C ASN A 110 6.33 7.17 14.91
N SER A 111 5.23 7.54 14.25
CA SER A 111 4.36 8.64 14.68
C SER A 111 3.35 8.16 15.73
N ALA A 112 3.05 9.00 16.73
CA ALA A 112 2.04 8.68 17.74
C ALA A 112 0.63 8.46 17.16
N ASN A 113 0.36 9.03 15.97
CA ASN A 113 -0.92 8.92 15.27
C ASN A 113 -0.87 7.97 14.08
N SER A 114 0.15 7.10 14.03
CA SER A 114 0.32 6.18 12.89
C SER A 114 -0.78 5.14 12.82
N GLN A 115 -1.39 5.00 11.63
CA GLN A 115 -2.53 4.13 11.44
C GLN A 115 -2.63 3.56 10.02
N LEU A 116 -3.04 2.29 9.94
CA LEU A 116 -3.49 1.65 8.72
C LEU A 116 -5.00 1.44 8.80
N LEU A 117 -5.73 2.00 7.84
CA LEU A 117 -7.18 1.89 7.70
C LEU A 117 -7.52 1.17 6.40
N VAL A 118 -8.22 0.02 6.51
CA VAL A 118 -8.75 -0.75 5.38
C VAL A 118 -10.25 -0.88 5.57
N THR A 119 -11.02 -0.01 4.92
CA THR A 119 -12.46 0.07 5.19
C THR A 119 -13.30 0.26 3.94
N ASP A 120 -14.53 -0.28 3.96
CA ASP A 120 -15.50 -0.15 2.88
C ASP A 120 -14.97 -0.62 1.51
N CYS A 121 -14.26 -1.76 1.49
CA CYS A 121 -13.79 -2.44 0.29
C CYS A 121 -14.56 -3.77 0.15
N PRO A 122 -15.81 -3.76 -0.32
CA PRO A 122 -16.72 -4.90 -0.24
C PRO A 122 -16.29 -6.11 -1.06
N ALA A 123 -15.44 -5.93 -2.08
CA ALA A 123 -14.91 -7.02 -2.92
C ALA A 123 -13.57 -7.57 -2.44
N LEU A 124 -12.99 -7.01 -1.36
CA LEU A 124 -11.69 -7.42 -0.84
C LEU A 124 -11.74 -8.86 -0.34
N ASP A 125 -10.90 -9.73 -0.91
CA ASP A 125 -10.82 -11.16 -0.61
C ASP A 125 -9.60 -11.49 0.27
N SER A 126 -8.47 -10.83 0.03
CA SER A 126 -7.23 -11.12 0.74
C SER A 126 -6.41 -9.86 1.08
N LEU A 127 -5.79 -9.88 2.27
CA LEU A 127 -4.81 -8.90 2.71
C LEU A 127 -3.58 -9.62 3.24
N ASN A 128 -2.43 -9.41 2.59
CA ASN A 128 -1.15 -9.98 2.96
C ASN A 128 -0.14 -8.88 3.28
N ILE A 129 0.50 -8.96 4.43
CA ILE A 129 1.50 -8.01 4.92
C ILE A 129 2.79 -8.76 5.24
N GLY A 130 3.91 -8.36 4.64
CA GLY A 130 5.23 -8.96 4.85
C GLY A 130 5.85 -8.60 6.20
N ASN A 131 6.93 -9.31 6.55
CA ASN A 131 7.64 -9.15 7.82
C ASN A 131 8.09 -7.70 8.08
N HIS A 132 8.10 -7.29 9.33
CA HIS A 132 8.58 -5.98 9.79
C HIS A 132 7.87 -4.77 9.13
N SER A 133 6.69 -4.96 8.56
CA SER A 133 5.90 -3.85 8.01
C SER A 133 4.96 -3.29 9.06
N PHE A 134 4.83 -1.97 9.09
CA PHE A 134 4.03 -1.25 10.11
C PHE A 134 4.46 -1.54 11.55
N SER A 135 5.72 -1.89 11.81
CA SER A 135 6.18 -2.35 13.13
C SER A 135 5.85 -1.37 14.26
N ASP A 136 5.95 -0.07 14.00
CA ASP A 136 5.74 1.00 14.97
C ASP A 136 4.38 1.70 14.87
N PHE A 137 3.51 1.25 13.97
CA PHE A 137 2.16 1.79 13.85
C PHE A 137 1.34 1.56 15.11
N LYS A 138 0.46 2.53 15.44
CA LYS A 138 -0.33 2.53 16.68
C LYS A 138 -1.76 2.04 16.50
N THR A 139 -2.27 2.05 15.27
CA THR A 139 -3.62 1.57 14.98
C THR A 139 -3.63 0.72 13.72
N PHE A 140 -4.25 -0.43 13.81
CA PHE A 140 -4.61 -1.28 12.68
C PHE A 140 -6.11 -1.53 12.69
N SER A 141 -6.81 -1.02 11.70
CA SER A 141 -8.26 -1.14 11.62
C SER A 141 -8.72 -1.67 10.28
N ILE A 142 -9.45 -2.78 10.31
CA ILE A 142 -10.15 -3.33 9.15
C ILE A 142 -11.64 -3.35 9.45
N SER A 143 -12.44 -2.70 8.61
CA SER A 143 -13.88 -2.67 8.82
C SER A 143 -14.68 -2.71 7.52
N ASN A 144 -15.89 -3.29 7.58
CA ASN A 144 -16.85 -3.31 6.48
C ASN A 144 -16.31 -3.93 5.17
N ASN A 145 -15.50 -4.99 5.29
CA ASN A 145 -14.97 -5.75 4.16
C ASN A 145 -15.58 -7.16 4.19
N ALA A 146 -16.84 -7.27 3.83
CA ALA A 146 -17.65 -8.48 4.03
C ALA A 146 -17.14 -9.72 3.28
N MET A 147 -16.39 -9.53 2.18
CA MET A 147 -15.84 -10.63 1.36
C MET A 147 -14.42 -11.02 1.76
N LEU A 148 -13.80 -10.33 2.75
CA LEU A 148 -12.44 -10.65 3.19
C LEU A 148 -12.40 -12.04 3.81
N ARG A 149 -11.67 -12.97 3.18
CA ARG A 149 -11.52 -14.36 3.62
C ARG A 149 -10.22 -14.61 4.35
N SER A 150 -9.14 -13.95 3.91
CA SER A 150 -7.80 -14.21 4.42
C SER A 150 -7.10 -12.94 4.84
N LEU A 151 -6.60 -12.94 6.07
CA LEU A 151 -5.70 -11.93 6.62
C LEU A 151 -4.41 -12.61 7.04
N THR A 152 -3.31 -12.27 6.37
CA THR A 152 -1.98 -12.82 6.66
C THR A 152 -1.01 -11.70 7.00
N MET A 153 -0.24 -11.86 8.06
CA MET A 153 0.83 -10.95 8.46
C MET A 153 2.09 -11.75 8.75
N GLY A 154 3.20 -11.25 8.27
CA GLY A 154 4.53 -11.72 8.66
C GLY A 154 4.86 -11.36 10.11
N SER A 155 6.06 -11.69 10.54
CA SER A 155 6.51 -11.44 11.92
C SER A 155 6.82 -9.96 12.16
N PHE A 156 6.69 -9.51 13.41
CA PHE A 156 7.02 -8.16 13.88
C PHE A 156 6.20 -7.05 13.22
N CYS A 157 4.97 -7.32 12.81
CA CYS A 157 4.04 -6.32 12.33
C CYS A 157 3.20 -5.76 13.48
N PHE A 158 2.97 -4.44 13.49
CA PHE A 158 2.06 -3.79 14.46
C PHE A 158 2.34 -4.18 15.92
N THR A 159 3.58 -4.16 16.36
CA THR A 159 3.98 -4.71 17.68
C THR A 159 3.26 -4.08 18.86
N GLU A 160 2.90 -2.79 18.76
CA GLU A 160 2.23 -2.01 19.83
C GLU A 160 0.84 -1.49 19.42
N ALA A 161 0.34 -1.88 18.25
CA ALA A 161 -0.89 -1.31 17.71
C ALA A 161 -2.15 -1.80 18.43
N GLU A 162 -3.13 -0.91 18.49
CA GLU A 162 -4.51 -1.31 18.75
C GLU A 162 -5.08 -2.00 17.52
N PHE A 163 -5.76 -3.11 17.72
CA PHE A 163 -6.25 -3.98 16.66
C PHE A 163 -7.76 -4.01 16.62
N THR A 164 -8.34 -3.62 15.49
CA THR A 164 -9.80 -3.62 15.27
C THR A 164 -10.17 -4.37 14.01
N LEU A 165 -11.02 -5.39 14.16
CA LEU A 165 -11.70 -6.09 13.07
C LEU A 165 -13.21 -5.96 13.25
N LYS A 166 -13.90 -5.38 12.26
CA LYS A 166 -15.35 -5.15 12.35
C LYS A 166 -16.05 -5.40 11.03
N GLY A 167 -17.20 -6.11 11.07
CA GLY A 167 -18.02 -6.33 9.85
C GLY A 167 -17.33 -7.17 8.78
N LEU A 168 -16.62 -8.23 9.19
CA LEU A 168 -15.86 -9.15 8.32
C LEU A 168 -16.55 -10.51 8.26
N GLY A 169 -17.79 -10.54 7.75
CA GLY A 169 -18.62 -11.77 7.74
C GLY A 169 -18.06 -12.95 6.93
N GLY A 170 -17.16 -12.67 5.98
CA GLY A 170 -16.52 -13.69 5.13
C GLY A 170 -15.19 -14.22 5.67
N LEU A 171 -14.69 -13.72 6.82
CA LEU A 171 -13.33 -14.04 7.28
C LEU A 171 -13.20 -15.51 7.70
N GLU A 172 -12.33 -16.23 7.02
CA GLU A 172 -12.07 -17.65 7.23
C GLU A 172 -10.75 -17.92 7.96
N THR A 173 -9.73 -17.12 7.64
CA THR A 173 -8.36 -17.35 8.12
C THR A 173 -7.71 -16.06 8.58
N ILE A 174 -7.13 -16.09 9.78
CA ILE A 174 -6.18 -15.10 10.27
C ILE A 174 -4.86 -15.81 10.56
N CYS A 175 -3.80 -15.40 9.89
CA CYS A 175 -2.46 -15.94 10.09
C CYS A 175 -1.53 -14.80 10.51
N LEU A 176 -1.03 -14.86 11.73
CA LEU A 176 -0.14 -13.86 12.30
C LEU A 176 1.23 -14.48 12.56
N GLY A 177 2.27 -13.83 12.08
CA GLY A 177 3.64 -14.15 12.39
C GLY A 177 3.98 -13.84 13.86
N GLU A 178 5.21 -14.12 14.26
CA GLU A 178 5.67 -13.89 15.62
C GLU A 178 5.64 -12.39 15.97
N LYS A 179 5.33 -12.09 17.23
CA LYS A 179 5.35 -10.72 17.79
C LYS A 179 4.46 -9.69 17.11
N CYS A 180 3.46 -10.15 16.36
CA CYS A 180 2.38 -9.25 15.94
C CYS A 180 1.51 -8.90 17.15
N PHE A 181 1.23 -7.62 17.35
CA PHE A 181 0.40 -7.11 18.44
C PHE A 181 0.85 -7.54 19.87
N GLU A 182 2.13 -7.86 20.06
CA GLU A 182 2.68 -8.37 21.32
C GLU A 182 2.38 -7.45 22.52
N LYS A 183 2.36 -6.14 22.28
CA LYS A 183 2.10 -5.13 23.31
C LYS A 183 0.76 -4.41 23.13
N SER A 184 -0.14 -4.98 22.31
CA SER A 184 -1.46 -4.38 22.10
C SER A 184 -2.24 -4.33 23.42
N ARG A 185 -2.81 -3.15 23.71
CA ARG A 185 -3.63 -2.94 24.92
C ARG A 185 -5.11 -3.15 24.66
N HIS A 186 -5.52 -3.00 23.40
CA HIS A 186 -6.91 -3.09 22.97
C HIS A 186 -7.03 -3.92 21.70
N THR A 187 -7.85 -4.95 21.77
CA THR A 187 -8.22 -5.77 20.63
C THR A 187 -9.74 -5.81 20.54
N LEU A 188 -10.30 -5.32 19.46
CA LEU A 188 -11.73 -5.38 19.19
C LEU A 188 -11.99 -6.26 17.96
N ILE A 189 -12.75 -7.34 18.16
CA ILE A 189 -13.24 -8.19 17.07
C ILE A 189 -14.76 -8.21 17.15
N GLU A 190 -15.44 -7.57 16.20
CA GLU A 190 -16.89 -7.42 16.21
C GLU A 190 -17.50 -7.85 14.88
N GLY A 191 -18.50 -8.76 14.93
CA GLY A 191 -19.23 -9.20 13.74
C GLY A 191 -18.44 -10.05 12.75
N ALA A 192 -17.27 -10.56 13.14
CA ALA A 192 -16.42 -11.39 12.30
C ALA A 192 -16.76 -12.90 12.36
N MET A 193 -17.66 -13.31 13.24
CA MET A 193 -17.84 -14.73 13.55
C MET A 193 -19.31 -15.17 13.58
N CYS A 194 -19.99 -15.13 12.44
CA CYS A 194 -21.30 -15.76 12.36
C CYS A 194 -21.17 -17.17 11.74
N GLY A 195 -20.97 -18.19 12.57
CA GLY A 195 -21.34 -19.56 12.25
C GLY A 195 -20.28 -20.55 11.81
N MET A 196 -19.02 -20.17 11.53
CA MET A 196 -17.92 -21.14 11.34
C MET A 196 -16.65 -20.62 12.01
N GLY A 197 -15.95 -21.50 12.71
CA GLY A 197 -14.77 -21.10 13.48
C GLY A 197 -13.68 -20.49 12.59
N VAL A 198 -13.44 -19.21 12.77
CA VAL A 198 -12.27 -18.55 12.14
C VAL A 198 -11.01 -19.24 12.63
N MET A 199 -10.20 -19.76 11.73
CA MET A 199 -8.93 -20.38 12.09
C MET A 199 -7.89 -19.29 12.34
N VAL A 200 -7.57 -19.03 13.61
CA VAL A 200 -6.47 -18.15 13.97
C VAL A 200 -5.21 -19.00 14.15
N ARG A 201 -4.21 -18.76 13.32
CA ARG A 201 -2.89 -19.38 13.46
C ARG A 201 -1.89 -18.32 13.93
N LEU A 202 -1.29 -18.55 15.08
CA LEU A 202 -0.15 -17.77 15.57
C LEU A 202 1.14 -18.50 15.13
N SER A 203 2.15 -17.73 14.74
CA SER A 203 3.44 -18.24 14.25
C SER A 203 3.34 -18.94 12.89
N CYS A 204 2.75 -18.28 11.89
CA CYS A 204 2.87 -18.74 10.52
C CYS A 204 4.25 -18.32 9.96
N SER A 205 5.08 -19.29 9.58
CA SER A 205 6.22 -19.02 8.70
C SER A 205 5.67 -18.77 7.28
N VAL A 206 5.89 -17.56 6.78
CA VAL A 206 5.60 -17.15 5.41
C VAL A 206 6.82 -17.41 4.55
#